data_28533d8d093425c7ef87022f8b8e7bcc
#
_entry.id   28533d8d093425c7ef87022f8b8e7bcc
#
_cell.length_a   1.000
_cell.length_b   1.000
_cell.length_c   1.000
_cell.angle_alpha   90.00
_cell.angle_beta   90.00
_cell.angle_gamma   90.00
#
_symmetry.space_group_name_H-M   'P 1'
#
loop_
_entity.id
_entity.type
_entity.pdbx_description
1 polymer ?
#
loop_
_entity_poly.entity_id
_entity_poly.type
_entity_poly.pdbx_seq_one_letter_code
_entity_poly.pdbx_strand_id
1 'polypeptide(L)'
;MMAFNMEWLRLCRDKLKDNGTIWISGTYHNIFSVANCLTELGYKILNVITWEKTNPPVNISCRYFKYSTEFVIWARKMRKVPHKFNYELMKELNGGKQMSDVWRMPAIGRWEKTCGKHPTQKPLRLLVRMILASTNQGDWILDPFSGSSTTGIAANLCGRRFAGLEQEEEFCKLSKARREEIENLEDYDNL
;
A
#
# COMPACT_ATOMS: atom_id res chain seq x y z
N MET A 1 12.19 0.51 -17.74
CA MET A 1 11.64 0.27 -16.38
C MET A 1 12.51 0.91 -15.29
N MET A 2 13.80 0.63 -15.23
CA MET A 2 14.71 1.17 -14.19
C MET A 2 14.76 2.71 -14.17
N ALA A 3 14.92 3.37 -15.32
CA ALA A 3 14.93 4.84 -15.41
C ALA A 3 13.62 5.47 -14.91
N PHE A 4 12.47 4.88 -15.22
CA PHE A 4 11.20 5.33 -14.73
C PHE A 4 11.10 5.18 -13.20
N ASN A 5 11.55 4.03 -12.65
CA ASN A 5 11.55 3.82 -11.20
C ASN A 5 12.47 4.81 -10.47
N MET A 6 13.64 5.12 -11.02
CA MET A 6 14.55 6.11 -10.47
C MET A 6 13.91 7.50 -10.40
N GLU A 7 13.23 7.92 -11.46
CA GLU A 7 12.66 9.27 -11.54
C GLU A 7 11.52 9.48 -10.54
N TRP A 8 10.50 8.63 -10.55
CA TRP A 8 9.39 8.83 -9.62
C TRP A 8 9.80 8.63 -8.15
N LEU A 9 10.74 7.70 -7.86
CA LEU A 9 11.25 7.52 -6.50
C LEU A 9 12.05 8.73 -6.02
N ARG A 10 12.83 9.37 -6.91
CA ARG A 10 13.52 10.61 -6.62
C ARG A 10 12.53 11.72 -6.28
N LEU A 11 11.50 11.91 -7.09
CA LEU A 11 10.45 12.90 -6.84
C LEU A 11 9.71 12.65 -5.52
N CYS A 12 9.40 11.40 -5.21
CA CYS A 12 8.80 11.03 -3.91
C CYS A 12 9.74 11.37 -2.75
N ARG A 13 11.05 11.09 -2.91
CA ARG A 13 12.05 11.40 -1.89
C ARG A 13 12.10 12.89 -1.55
N ASP A 14 12.01 13.74 -2.56
CA ASP A 14 12.02 15.20 -2.37
C ASP A 14 10.81 15.70 -1.58
N LYS A 15 9.67 15.02 -1.69
CA LYS A 15 8.42 15.37 -0.98
C LYS A 15 8.32 14.75 0.41
N LEU A 16 9.04 13.68 0.70
CA LEU A 16 9.05 13.05 2.00
C LEU A 16 9.75 13.93 3.04
N LYS A 17 9.19 14.00 4.25
CA LYS A 17 9.88 14.52 5.44
C LYS A 17 11.11 13.65 5.74
N ASP A 18 12.09 14.16 6.49
CA ASP A 18 13.31 13.41 6.79
C ASP A 18 13.05 12.13 7.59
N ASN A 19 12.02 12.13 8.45
CA ASN A 19 11.53 10.95 9.15
C ASN A 19 10.44 10.18 8.38
N GLY A 20 10.17 10.56 7.14
CA GLY A 20 9.14 9.96 6.29
C GLY A 20 9.52 8.57 5.80
N THR A 21 8.50 7.78 5.52
CA THR A 21 8.63 6.43 4.96
C THR A 21 7.84 6.30 3.67
N ILE A 22 8.22 5.32 2.86
CA ILE A 22 7.53 4.97 1.61
C ILE A 22 7.19 3.48 1.64
N TRP A 23 6.00 3.16 1.13
CA TRP A 23 5.50 1.81 0.95
C TRP A 23 5.25 1.56 -0.53
N ILE A 24 5.79 0.49 -1.08
CA ILE A 24 5.68 0.18 -2.50
C ILE A 24 5.27 -1.26 -2.67
N SER A 25 4.07 -1.49 -3.20
CA SER A 25 3.60 -2.82 -3.54
C SER A 25 3.95 -3.19 -4.97
N GLY A 26 4.29 -4.44 -5.19
CA GLY A 26 4.59 -4.93 -6.53
C GLY A 26 4.71 -6.44 -6.61
N THR A 27 4.67 -6.93 -7.84
CA THR A 27 4.96 -8.32 -8.16
C THR A 27 6.45 -8.50 -8.42
N TYR A 28 6.88 -9.75 -8.57
CA TYR A 28 8.27 -10.08 -8.91
C TYR A 28 8.78 -9.42 -10.20
N HIS A 29 7.89 -9.01 -11.10
CA HIS A 29 8.28 -8.34 -12.35
C HIS A 29 8.97 -6.98 -12.15
N ASN A 30 8.64 -6.25 -11.09
CA ASN A 30 9.15 -4.89 -10.86
C ASN A 30 9.80 -4.67 -9.50
N ILE A 31 9.42 -5.44 -8.48
CA ILE A 31 9.80 -5.15 -7.09
C ILE A 31 11.32 -5.13 -6.87
N PHE A 32 12.06 -5.99 -7.56
CA PHE A 32 13.52 -6.04 -7.46
C PHE A 32 14.18 -4.80 -8.07
N SER A 33 13.66 -4.31 -9.21
CA SER A 33 14.11 -3.05 -9.81
C SER A 33 13.85 -1.86 -8.88
N VAL A 34 12.69 -1.83 -8.24
CA VAL A 34 12.34 -0.81 -7.23
C VAL A 34 13.28 -0.86 -6.04
N ALA A 35 13.59 -2.05 -5.51
CA ALA A 35 14.52 -2.21 -4.39
C ALA A 35 15.93 -1.66 -4.71
N ASN A 36 16.44 -1.93 -5.91
CA ASN A 36 17.72 -1.41 -6.37
C ASN A 36 17.70 0.13 -6.45
N CYS A 37 16.67 0.71 -7.09
CA CYS A 37 16.51 2.16 -7.18
C CYS A 37 16.40 2.84 -5.80
N LEU A 38 15.67 2.26 -4.86
CA LEU A 38 15.60 2.76 -3.48
C LEU A 38 16.98 2.81 -2.84
N THR A 39 17.79 1.77 -3.02
CA THR A 39 19.15 1.69 -2.48
C THR A 39 20.06 2.74 -3.09
N GLU A 40 20.04 2.90 -4.41
CA GLU A 40 20.83 3.92 -5.14
C GLU A 40 20.44 5.34 -4.73
N LEU A 41 19.16 5.61 -4.51
CA LEU A 41 18.66 6.90 -4.02
C LEU A 41 18.93 7.14 -2.53
N GLY A 42 19.56 6.21 -1.82
CA GLY A 42 19.94 6.35 -0.43
C GLY A 42 18.81 6.15 0.59
N TYR A 43 17.70 5.55 0.19
CA TYR A 43 16.71 5.06 1.14
C TYR A 43 17.29 3.91 1.98
N LYS A 44 16.73 3.69 3.17
CA LYS A 44 16.98 2.48 3.94
C LYS A 44 15.74 1.58 3.89
N ILE A 45 15.83 0.44 3.22
CA ILE A 45 14.80 -0.59 3.28
C ILE A 45 14.72 -1.11 4.72
N LEU A 46 13.53 -1.14 5.28
CA LEU A 46 13.21 -1.61 6.63
C LEU A 46 12.73 -3.06 6.58
N ASN A 47 11.74 -3.33 5.71
CA ASN A 47 11.21 -4.67 5.48
C ASN A 47 10.86 -4.88 4.00
N VAL A 48 10.93 -6.13 3.58
CA VAL A 48 10.26 -6.63 2.38
C VAL A 48 9.17 -7.59 2.85
N ILE A 49 7.95 -7.10 2.85
CA ILE A 49 6.80 -7.83 3.35
C ILE A 49 6.26 -8.73 2.25
N THR A 50 6.01 -9.98 2.57
CA THR A 50 5.31 -10.92 1.71
C THR A 50 3.82 -10.88 2.03
N TRP A 51 3.02 -10.35 1.12
CA TRP A 51 1.57 -10.49 1.20
C TRP A 51 1.15 -11.82 0.59
N GLU A 52 0.76 -12.77 1.43
CA GLU A 52 0.21 -14.07 1.04
C GLU A 52 -1.30 -13.94 0.84
N LYS A 53 -1.76 -14.17 -0.39
CA LYS A 53 -3.18 -14.18 -0.74
C LYS A 53 -3.82 -15.50 -0.29
N THR A 54 -4.87 -15.42 0.50
CA THR A 54 -5.63 -16.63 0.92
C THR A 54 -6.50 -17.21 -0.20
N ASN A 55 -6.77 -16.41 -1.25
CA ASN A 55 -7.59 -16.75 -2.41
C ASN A 55 -6.87 -16.45 -3.74
N PRO A 56 -5.65 -16.98 -3.97
CA PRO A 56 -4.90 -16.70 -5.19
C PRO A 56 -5.59 -17.33 -6.41
N PRO A 57 -5.45 -16.72 -7.60
CA PRO A 57 -5.97 -17.31 -8.83
C PRO A 57 -5.29 -18.66 -9.12
N VAL A 58 -6.02 -19.55 -9.75
CA VAL A 58 -5.48 -20.83 -10.22
C VAL A 58 -4.52 -20.63 -11.38
N ASN A 59 -3.50 -21.49 -11.48
CA ASN A 59 -2.65 -21.56 -12.66
C ASN A 59 -3.25 -22.56 -13.66
N ILE A 60 -3.89 -22.06 -14.70
CA ILE A 60 -4.57 -22.88 -15.72
C ILE A 60 -3.56 -23.73 -16.51
N SER A 61 -2.34 -23.21 -16.72
CA SER A 61 -1.31 -23.91 -17.51
C SER A 61 -0.72 -25.13 -16.81
N CYS A 62 -0.83 -25.21 -15.48
CA CYS A 62 -0.25 -26.28 -14.63
C CYS A 62 1.26 -26.52 -14.83
N ARG A 63 2.01 -25.53 -15.37
CA ARG A 63 3.45 -25.66 -15.68
C ARG A 63 4.38 -25.00 -14.66
N TYR A 64 3.81 -24.26 -13.70
CA TYR A 64 4.52 -23.58 -12.59
C TYR A 64 3.58 -23.42 -11.40
N PHE A 65 4.13 -23.03 -10.27
CA PHE A 65 3.34 -22.79 -9.07
C PHE A 65 2.41 -21.58 -9.25
N LYS A 66 1.23 -21.60 -8.61
CA LYS A 66 0.30 -20.45 -8.63
C LYS A 66 0.93 -19.26 -7.89
N TYR A 67 0.74 -18.07 -8.41
CA TYR A 67 1.21 -16.84 -7.79
C TYR A 67 0.33 -16.45 -6.62
N SER A 68 0.69 -16.93 -5.43
CA SER A 68 -0.04 -16.66 -4.19
C SER A 68 0.48 -15.46 -3.41
N THR A 69 1.59 -14.86 -3.85
CA THR A 69 2.22 -13.76 -3.11
C THR A 69 2.42 -12.52 -3.98
N GLU A 70 2.36 -11.37 -3.32
CA GLU A 70 2.91 -10.10 -3.79
C GLU A 70 3.83 -9.53 -2.71
N PHE A 71 4.67 -8.59 -3.09
CA PHE A 71 5.64 -7.99 -2.19
C PHE A 71 5.27 -6.54 -1.88
N VAL A 72 5.62 -6.11 -0.66
CA VAL A 72 5.52 -4.73 -0.24
C VAL A 72 6.84 -4.31 0.38
N ILE A 73 7.54 -3.37 -0.24
CA ILE A 73 8.75 -2.79 0.33
C ILE A 73 8.36 -1.63 1.23
N TRP A 74 8.85 -1.66 2.47
CA TRP A 74 8.82 -0.54 3.38
C TRP A 74 10.21 0.04 3.54
N ALA A 75 10.37 1.32 3.24
CA ALA A 75 11.65 2.01 3.32
C ALA A 75 11.52 3.38 3.96
N ARG A 76 12.59 3.87 4.59
CA ARG A 76 12.65 5.22 5.16
C ARG A 76 13.62 6.10 4.36
N LYS A 77 13.33 7.42 4.33
CA LYS A 77 14.11 8.40 3.59
C LYS A 77 15.56 8.51 4.09
N MET A 78 15.74 8.75 5.37
CA MET A 78 17.05 9.02 5.97
C MET A 78 17.52 7.86 6.84
N ARG A 79 18.78 7.43 6.62
CA ARG A 79 19.33 6.26 7.35
C ARG A 79 19.48 6.48 8.86
N LYS A 80 19.75 7.73 9.28
CA LYS A 80 20.03 8.07 10.68
C LYS A 80 18.85 8.71 11.42
N VAL A 81 17.81 9.15 10.70
CA VAL A 81 16.63 9.79 11.32
C VAL A 81 15.62 8.71 11.68
N PRO A 82 15.19 8.61 12.94
CA PRO A 82 14.15 7.65 13.33
C PRO A 82 12.86 7.93 12.57
N HIS A 83 12.26 6.89 12.02
CA HIS A 83 10.94 6.93 11.42
C HIS A 83 9.86 6.58 12.43
N LYS A 84 8.60 6.94 12.11
CA LYS A 84 7.45 6.52 12.91
C LYS A 84 7.17 5.04 12.68
N PHE A 85 7.02 4.29 13.77
CA PHE A 85 6.47 2.93 13.79
C PHE A 85 5.59 2.75 15.03
N ASN A 86 4.33 2.42 14.83
CA ASN A 86 3.34 2.21 15.89
C ASN A 86 3.41 0.75 16.37
N TYR A 87 4.53 0.41 17.02
CA TYR A 87 4.84 -0.97 17.43
C TYR A 87 3.75 -1.59 18.31
N GLU A 88 3.30 -0.89 19.36
CA GLU A 88 2.29 -1.41 20.30
C GLU A 88 0.94 -1.64 19.59
N LEU A 89 0.51 -0.71 18.73
CA LEU A 89 -0.70 -0.88 17.93
C LEU A 89 -0.59 -2.10 17.01
N MET A 90 0.56 -2.27 16.32
CA MET A 90 0.76 -3.44 15.44
C MET A 90 0.76 -4.75 16.23
N LYS A 91 1.31 -4.75 17.44
CA LYS A 91 1.28 -5.90 18.34
C LYS A 91 -0.15 -6.21 18.82
N GLU A 92 -0.92 -5.21 19.18
CA GLU A 92 -2.33 -5.34 19.57
C GLU A 92 -3.15 -5.95 18.43
N LEU A 93 -3.06 -5.39 17.21
CA LEU A 93 -3.71 -5.90 16.01
C LEU A 93 -3.28 -7.33 15.61
N ASN A 94 -2.17 -7.80 16.16
CA ASN A 94 -1.66 -9.17 15.97
C ASN A 94 -1.86 -10.06 17.21
N GLY A 95 -2.88 -9.80 18.01
CA GLY A 95 -3.24 -10.64 19.17
C GLY A 95 -2.20 -10.61 20.28
N GLY A 96 -1.56 -9.45 20.52
CA GLY A 96 -0.57 -9.23 21.57
C GLY A 96 0.84 -9.74 21.23
N LYS A 97 1.07 -10.25 20.00
CA LYS A 97 2.37 -10.75 19.54
C LYS A 97 2.99 -9.82 18.51
N GLN A 98 4.32 -9.75 18.45
CA GLN A 98 5.02 -9.00 17.41
C GLN A 98 4.57 -9.47 16.02
N MET A 99 4.22 -8.51 15.16
CA MET A 99 3.79 -8.79 13.80
C MET A 99 5.00 -9.14 12.93
N SER A 100 4.88 -10.21 12.13
CA SER A 100 5.90 -10.63 11.17
C SER A 100 5.77 -9.88 9.84
N ASP A 101 6.72 -10.09 8.95
CA ASP A 101 6.74 -9.58 7.58
C ASP A 101 6.02 -10.49 6.57
N VAL A 102 5.32 -11.53 7.04
CA VAL A 102 4.40 -12.33 6.23
C VAL A 102 2.98 -11.96 6.62
N TRP A 103 2.27 -11.31 5.69
CA TRP A 103 0.89 -10.86 5.92
C TRP A 103 -0.08 -11.71 5.12
N ARG A 104 -0.84 -12.52 5.83
CA ARG A 104 -1.82 -13.42 5.24
C ARG A 104 -3.19 -12.74 5.21
N MET A 105 -3.68 -12.42 4.01
CA MET A 105 -5.00 -11.80 3.82
C MET A 105 -5.51 -12.02 2.40
N PRO A 106 -6.83 -12.01 2.18
CA PRO A 106 -7.40 -12.18 0.83
C PRO A 106 -7.00 -11.01 -0.09
N ALA A 107 -7.06 -11.27 -1.39
CA ALA A 107 -7.15 -10.24 -2.40
C ALA A 107 -8.49 -9.49 -2.26
N ILE A 108 -8.67 -8.42 -3.08
CA ILE A 108 -9.89 -7.59 -3.04
C ILE A 108 -11.17 -8.43 -3.02
N GLY A 109 -12.06 -8.11 -2.09
CA GLY A 109 -13.38 -8.71 -1.97
C GLY A 109 -14.36 -8.25 -3.06
N ARG A 110 -15.55 -8.87 -3.10
CA ARG A 110 -16.61 -8.44 -4.03
C ARG A 110 -17.14 -7.06 -3.71
N TRP A 111 -17.28 -6.74 -2.43
CA TRP A 111 -17.74 -5.45 -1.93
C TRP A 111 -16.80 -4.29 -2.29
N GLU A 112 -15.51 -4.55 -2.47
CA GLU A 112 -14.54 -3.54 -2.91
C GLU A 112 -14.63 -3.21 -4.42
N LYS A 113 -15.53 -3.86 -5.17
CA LYS A 113 -15.68 -3.74 -6.63
C LYS A 113 -17.05 -3.26 -7.08
N THR A 114 -17.92 -2.88 -6.17
CA THR A 114 -19.30 -2.50 -6.43
C THR A 114 -19.41 -1.31 -7.40
N CYS A 115 -18.57 -0.29 -7.22
CA CYS A 115 -18.52 0.87 -8.12
C CYS A 115 -17.72 0.63 -9.41
N GLY A 116 -17.10 -0.55 -9.58
CA GLY A 116 -16.24 -0.83 -10.72
C GLY A 116 -14.95 -1.53 -10.33
N LYS A 117 -14.09 -1.79 -11.31
CA LYS A 117 -12.86 -2.55 -11.12
C LYS A 117 -11.65 -1.81 -11.69
N HIS A 118 -10.63 -1.59 -10.87
CA HIS A 118 -9.31 -1.22 -11.33
C HIS A 118 -8.43 -2.49 -11.45
N PRO A 119 -7.66 -2.69 -12.53
CA PRO A 119 -6.90 -3.92 -12.77
C PRO A 119 -5.94 -4.32 -11.66
N THR A 120 -5.31 -3.33 -11.01
CA THR A 120 -4.29 -3.54 -9.97
C THR A 120 -4.74 -3.07 -8.58
N GLN A 121 -6.05 -2.94 -8.35
CA GLN A 121 -6.60 -2.53 -7.06
C GLN A 121 -6.07 -3.41 -5.93
N LYS A 122 -5.65 -2.77 -4.84
CA LYS A 122 -5.21 -3.46 -3.62
C LYS A 122 -6.34 -3.54 -2.60
N PRO A 123 -6.36 -4.56 -1.73
CA PRO A 123 -7.39 -4.63 -0.69
C PRO A 123 -7.22 -3.51 0.33
N LEU A 124 -8.33 -2.94 0.76
CA LEU A 124 -8.37 -1.83 1.73
C LEU A 124 -7.61 -2.17 3.02
N ARG A 125 -7.80 -3.39 3.51
CA ARG A 125 -7.14 -3.88 4.73
C ARG A 125 -5.62 -3.82 4.69
N LEU A 126 -5.02 -4.03 3.51
CA LEU A 126 -3.58 -3.93 3.31
C LEU A 126 -3.09 -2.49 3.52
N LEU A 127 -3.79 -1.52 2.91
CA LEU A 127 -3.44 -0.10 2.99
C LEU A 127 -3.68 0.46 4.40
N VAL A 128 -4.79 0.09 5.04
CA VAL A 128 -5.06 0.46 6.44
C VAL A 128 -3.92 0.01 7.35
N ARG A 129 -3.44 -1.23 7.22
CA ARG A 129 -2.32 -1.73 8.02
C ARG A 129 -1.03 -0.93 7.80
N MET A 130 -0.67 -0.62 6.56
CA MET A 130 0.51 0.20 6.23
C MET A 130 0.41 1.59 6.86
N ILE A 131 -0.76 2.22 6.74
CA ILE A 131 -1.03 3.56 7.26
C ILE A 131 -0.95 3.59 8.77
N LEU A 132 -1.64 2.67 9.44
CA LEU A 132 -1.62 2.56 10.89
C LEU A 132 -0.21 2.26 11.43
N ALA A 133 0.57 1.45 10.71
CA ALA A 133 1.93 1.11 11.12
C ALA A 133 2.87 2.32 11.16
N SER A 134 2.75 3.28 10.23
CA SER A 134 3.80 4.25 9.94
C SER A 134 3.39 5.72 10.04
N THR A 135 2.16 6.03 10.47
CA THR A 135 1.65 7.40 10.53
C THR A 135 0.85 7.68 11.81
N ASN A 136 0.68 8.96 12.13
CA ASN A 136 -0.26 9.44 13.15
C ASN A 136 -1.51 10.02 12.50
N GLN A 137 -2.58 10.22 13.28
CA GLN A 137 -3.74 10.98 12.83
C GLN A 137 -3.31 12.39 12.40
N GLY A 138 -3.94 12.88 11.32
CA GLY A 138 -3.63 14.18 10.73
C GLY A 138 -2.39 14.22 9.85
N ASP A 139 -1.58 13.16 9.76
CA ASP A 139 -0.44 13.09 8.84
C ASP A 139 -0.90 13.08 7.38
N TRP A 140 -0.04 13.59 6.48
CA TRP A 140 -0.24 13.56 5.05
C TRP A 140 0.26 12.26 4.43
N ILE A 141 -0.56 11.69 3.56
CA ILE A 141 -0.24 10.54 2.70
C ILE A 141 -0.32 10.99 1.26
N LEU A 142 0.73 10.69 0.50
CA LEU A 142 0.80 10.93 -0.94
C LEU A 142 0.82 9.59 -1.67
N ASP A 143 -0.08 9.44 -2.64
CA ASP A 143 -0.06 8.31 -3.59
C ASP A 143 0.08 8.86 -5.02
N PRO A 144 1.27 8.75 -5.65
CA PRO A 144 1.48 9.26 -7.01
C PRO A 144 0.88 8.36 -8.09
N PHE A 145 0.31 7.20 -7.73
CA PHE A 145 -0.32 6.24 -8.63
C PHE A 145 -1.65 5.79 -8.05
N SER A 146 -2.54 6.76 -7.78
CA SER A 146 -3.73 6.61 -6.95
C SER A 146 -4.73 5.57 -7.48
N GLY A 147 -4.85 5.40 -8.79
CA GLY A 147 -5.77 4.45 -9.41
C GLY A 147 -7.19 4.62 -8.90
N SER A 148 -7.77 3.57 -8.34
CA SER A 148 -9.09 3.59 -7.70
C SER A 148 -9.11 4.17 -6.29
N SER A 149 -8.05 4.84 -5.86
CA SER A 149 -7.88 5.55 -4.58
C SER A 149 -8.08 4.72 -3.31
N THR A 150 -7.72 3.44 -3.34
CA THR A 150 -7.78 2.62 -2.12
C THR A 150 -6.93 3.20 -0.98
N THR A 151 -5.77 3.79 -1.32
CA THR A 151 -4.92 4.52 -0.36
C THR A 151 -5.65 5.71 0.24
N GLY A 152 -6.37 6.50 -0.57
CA GLY A 152 -7.13 7.67 -0.12
C GLY A 152 -8.26 7.29 0.83
N ILE A 153 -9.01 6.25 0.49
CA ILE A 153 -10.07 5.70 1.33
C ILE A 153 -9.49 5.22 2.67
N ALA A 154 -8.43 4.42 2.64
CA ALA A 154 -7.74 3.95 3.85
C ALA A 154 -7.21 5.11 4.70
N ALA A 155 -6.66 6.15 4.08
CA ALA A 155 -6.18 7.33 4.78
C ALA A 155 -7.31 8.06 5.52
N ASN A 156 -8.45 8.30 4.85
CA ASN A 156 -9.61 8.95 5.45
C ASN A 156 -10.17 8.15 6.62
N LEU A 157 -10.38 6.84 6.45
CA LEU A 157 -10.86 5.94 7.52
C LEU A 157 -9.94 5.96 8.74
N CYS A 158 -8.64 6.10 8.52
CA CYS A 158 -7.66 6.20 9.59
C CYS A 158 -7.46 7.63 10.14
N GLY A 159 -8.22 8.63 9.69
CA GLY A 159 -8.07 10.02 10.11
C GLY A 159 -6.79 10.71 9.62
N ARG A 160 -6.28 10.30 8.45
CA ARG A 160 -5.12 10.90 7.77
C ARG A 160 -5.57 11.79 6.62
N ARG A 161 -4.73 12.76 6.25
CA ARG A 161 -4.93 13.61 5.06
C ARG A 161 -4.36 12.89 3.85
N PHE A 162 -4.98 13.09 2.69
CA PHE A 162 -4.59 12.38 1.47
C PHE A 162 -4.41 13.34 0.30
N ALA A 163 -3.39 13.06 -0.51
CA ALA A 163 -3.21 13.61 -1.83
C ALA A 163 -2.89 12.46 -2.79
N GLY A 164 -3.68 12.33 -3.86
CA GLY A 164 -3.51 11.30 -4.89
C GLY A 164 -3.33 11.93 -6.25
N LEU A 165 -2.51 11.31 -7.10
CA LEU A 165 -2.35 11.66 -8.51
C LEU A 165 -2.84 10.50 -9.36
N GLU A 166 -3.68 10.81 -10.35
CA GLU A 166 -4.20 9.85 -11.32
C GLU A 166 -4.36 10.56 -12.67
N GLN A 167 -3.89 9.90 -13.74
CA GLN A 167 -3.92 10.47 -15.09
C GLN A 167 -5.22 10.14 -15.82
N GLU A 168 -5.79 8.98 -15.53
CA GLU A 168 -6.97 8.46 -16.23
C GLU A 168 -8.25 8.99 -15.58
N GLU A 169 -9.02 9.76 -16.34
CA GLU A 169 -10.29 10.35 -15.87
C GLU A 169 -11.30 9.31 -15.37
N GLU A 170 -11.31 8.13 -16.02
CA GLU A 170 -12.16 7.00 -15.61
C GLU A 170 -11.86 6.58 -14.17
N PHE A 171 -10.57 6.46 -13.81
CA PHE A 171 -10.18 6.09 -12.45
C PHE A 171 -10.39 7.22 -11.44
N CYS A 172 -10.31 8.47 -11.86
CA CYS A 172 -10.73 9.61 -11.03
C CYS A 172 -12.23 9.53 -10.69
N LYS A 173 -13.08 9.19 -11.65
CA LYS A 173 -14.53 9.00 -11.42
C LYS A 173 -14.79 7.80 -10.53
N LEU A 174 -14.13 6.67 -10.77
CA LEU A 174 -14.20 5.49 -9.93
C LEU A 174 -13.80 5.78 -8.48
N SER A 175 -12.75 6.56 -8.27
CA SER A 175 -12.27 6.96 -6.94
C SER A 175 -13.32 7.73 -6.16
N LYS A 176 -14.02 8.66 -6.81
CA LYS A 176 -15.12 9.46 -6.20
C LYS A 176 -16.29 8.57 -5.82
N ALA A 177 -16.77 7.73 -6.73
CA ALA A 177 -17.88 6.81 -6.49
C ALA A 177 -17.60 5.85 -5.33
N ARG A 178 -16.38 5.28 -5.27
CA ARG A 178 -15.96 4.40 -4.18
C ARG A 178 -15.92 5.11 -2.83
N ARG A 179 -15.49 6.36 -2.81
CA ARG A 179 -15.48 7.16 -1.59
C ARG A 179 -16.90 7.41 -1.09
N GLU A 180 -17.79 7.87 -1.96
CA GLU A 180 -19.20 8.09 -1.63
C GLU A 180 -19.90 6.84 -1.12
N GLU A 181 -19.61 5.68 -1.74
CA GLU A 181 -20.15 4.40 -1.28
C GLU A 181 -19.72 4.08 0.16
N ILE A 182 -18.44 4.25 0.48
CA ILE A 182 -17.92 3.93 1.82
C ILE A 182 -18.40 4.94 2.86
N GLU A 183 -18.51 6.23 2.52
CA GLU A 183 -19.06 7.26 3.41
C GLU A 183 -20.55 7.01 3.74
N ASN A 184 -21.27 6.30 2.88
CA ASN A 184 -22.68 5.91 3.09
C ASN A 184 -22.86 4.56 3.80
N LEU A 185 -21.80 3.79 4.04
CA LEU A 185 -21.88 2.56 4.84
C LEU A 185 -21.96 2.95 6.31
N GLU A 186 -23.11 2.65 6.95
CA GLU A 186 -23.37 2.94 8.39
C GLU A 186 -22.55 2.04 9.35
N ASP A 187 -21.84 1.02 8.83
CA ASP A 187 -21.21 -0.02 9.65
C ASP A 187 -19.74 -0.24 9.24
N TYR A 188 -18.85 0.57 9.81
CA TYR A 188 -17.39 0.42 9.60
C TYR A 188 -16.75 -0.69 10.46
N ASP A 189 -17.48 -1.29 11.39
CA ASP A 189 -16.96 -2.22 12.39
C ASP A 189 -16.54 -3.60 11.81
N ASN A 190 -16.84 -3.84 10.54
CA ASN A 190 -16.52 -5.10 9.85
C ASN A 190 -15.35 -5.01 8.85
N LEU A 191 -14.58 -3.92 8.84
CA LEU A 191 -13.46 -3.71 7.91
C LEU A 191 -12.08 -4.15 8.48
#